data_3c9dbb2cd00e2af5c635f5839b1facca
#
_entry.id   3c9dbb2cd00e2af5c635f5839b1facca
#
_cell.length_a   1.000
_cell.length_b   1.000
_cell.length_c   1.000
_cell.angle_alpha   90.00
_cell.angle_beta   90.00
_cell.angle_gamma   90.00
#
_symmetry.space_group_name_H-M   'P 1'
#
loop_
_entity.id
_entity.type
_entity.pdbx_description
1 polymer ?
#
loop_
_entity_poly.entity_id
_entity_poly.type
_entity_poly.pdbx_seq_one_letter_code
_entity_poly.pdbx_strand_id
1 'polypeptide(L)'
;MGRALVLNASYEPLSVVSIRRAVILVLKEKAEVIHEGDGALHSERVSMPIPSVIRLRRFVRVPYRTRVPLTRRAVFVRDGHRCQYCDAAAESIDHVVPTSRGGEHAWENVVACCRRCNSAKQDRLLHETGLALRHKPVAPKQTLWIVVAVGRVDPAWEQYLDLDGLAIASA
;
A
#
# COMPACT_ATOMS: atom_id res chain seq x y z
N MET A 1 -14.51 5.65 -10.13
CA MET A 1 -14.78 6.81 -9.25
C MET A 1 -13.46 7.26 -8.63
N GLY A 2 -13.10 8.53 -8.78
CA GLY A 2 -11.85 9.09 -8.25
C GLY A 2 -11.80 9.07 -6.72
N ARG A 3 -10.59 9.06 -6.19
CA ARG A 3 -10.30 9.08 -4.75
C ARG A 3 -9.34 10.21 -4.44
N ALA A 4 -9.36 10.71 -3.20
CA ALA A 4 -8.45 11.71 -2.69
C ALA A 4 -7.75 11.21 -1.42
N LEU A 5 -6.47 11.52 -1.29
CA LEU A 5 -5.70 11.29 -0.06
C LEU A 5 -6.06 12.37 0.95
N VAL A 6 -6.32 11.95 2.18
CA VAL A 6 -6.55 12.86 3.32
C VAL A 6 -5.33 12.84 4.21
N LEU A 7 -4.72 14.01 4.38
CA LEU A 7 -3.63 14.23 5.32
C LEU A 7 -4.16 14.82 6.63
N ASN A 8 -3.49 14.51 7.72
CA ASN A 8 -3.66 15.21 8.98
C ASN A 8 -3.10 16.65 8.88
N ALA A 9 -3.38 17.50 9.85
CA ALA A 9 -2.76 18.82 9.95
C ALA A 9 -1.21 18.75 10.01
N SER A 10 -0.66 17.63 10.46
CA SER A 10 0.78 17.31 10.48
C SER A 10 1.34 16.75 9.17
N TYR A 11 0.55 16.74 8.08
CA TYR A 11 0.89 16.11 6.79
C TYR A 11 1.01 14.58 6.80
N GLU A 12 0.69 13.92 7.89
CA GLU A 12 0.65 12.46 7.96
C GLU A 12 -0.56 11.91 7.19
N PRO A 13 -0.41 10.86 6.36
CA PRO A 13 -1.53 10.25 5.66
C PRO A 13 -2.49 9.59 6.64
N LEU A 14 -3.77 9.98 6.57
CA LEU A 14 -4.83 9.49 7.45
C LEU A 14 -5.72 8.45 6.80
N SER A 15 -6.20 8.75 5.60
CA SER A 15 -7.16 7.89 4.91
C SER A 15 -7.27 8.25 3.43
N VAL A 16 -7.99 7.42 2.69
CA VAL A 16 -8.39 7.70 1.31
C VAL A 16 -9.92 7.74 1.27
N VAL A 17 -10.46 8.80 0.68
CA VAL A 17 -11.89 9.04 0.58
C VAL A 17 -12.31 9.21 -0.88
N SER A 18 -13.61 9.13 -1.16
CA SER A 18 -14.15 9.50 -2.47
C SER A 18 -13.99 11.00 -2.72
N ILE A 19 -13.86 11.41 -3.98
CA ILE A 19 -13.81 12.83 -4.38
C ILE A 19 -14.98 13.61 -3.78
N ARG A 20 -16.18 13.05 -3.83
CA ARG A 20 -17.38 13.68 -3.21
C ARG A 20 -17.14 14.00 -1.72
N ARG A 21 -16.56 13.08 -0.97
CA ARG A 21 -16.28 13.29 0.46
C ARG A 21 -15.19 14.35 0.68
N ALA A 22 -14.15 14.34 -0.15
CA ALA A 22 -13.09 15.33 -0.11
C ALA A 22 -13.64 16.74 -0.35
N VAL A 23 -14.44 16.92 -1.39
CA VAL A 23 -15.12 18.19 -1.71
C VAL A 23 -15.99 18.69 -0.55
N ILE A 24 -16.78 17.81 0.06
CA ILE A 24 -17.60 18.18 1.23
C ILE A 24 -16.73 18.70 2.40
N LEU A 25 -15.57 18.08 2.62
CA LEU A 25 -14.65 18.53 3.68
C LEU A 25 -14.05 19.90 3.38
N VAL A 26 -13.71 20.17 2.12
CA VAL A 26 -13.19 21.47 1.65
C VAL A 26 -14.27 22.55 1.77
N LEU A 27 -15.48 22.30 1.21
CA LEU A 27 -16.59 23.26 1.27
C LEU A 27 -17.06 23.57 2.69
N LYS A 28 -16.88 22.63 3.62
CA LYS A 28 -17.15 22.85 5.05
C LYS A 28 -15.96 23.46 5.81
N GLU A 29 -14.94 23.92 5.11
CA GLU A 29 -13.72 24.49 5.67
C GLU A 29 -12.98 23.61 6.70
N LYS A 30 -13.26 22.28 6.68
CA LYS A 30 -12.59 21.30 7.53
C LYS A 30 -11.26 20.82 6.95
N ALA A 31 -11.06 20.99 5.65
CA ALA A 31 -9.85 20.67 4.94
C ALA A 31 -9.53 21.73 3.88
N GLU A 32 -8.29 21.73 3.41
CA GLU A 32 -7.82 22.54 2.29
C GLU A 32 -7.25 21.61 1.21
N VAL A 33 -7.29 22.04 -0.03
CA VAL A 33 -6.70 21.32 -1.17
C VAL A 33 -5.19 21.57 -1.17
N ILE A 34 -4.41 20.51 -1.19
CA ILE A 34 -2.94 20.56 -1.31
C ILE A 34 -2.50 20.23 -2.73
N HIS A 35 -3.13 19.21 -3.35
CA HIS A 35 -2.91 18.89 -4.75
C HIS A 35 -4.25 18.71 -5.46
N GLU A 36 -4.31 19.31 -6.64
CA GLU A 36 -5.41 19.13 -7.58
C GLU A 36 -5.16 17.90 -8.45
N GLY A 37 -6.21 17.21 -8.80
CA GLY A 37 -6.22 16.14 -9.80
C GLY A 37 -6.74 16.66 -11.14
N ASP A 38 -6.85 15.74 -12.09
CA ASP A 38 -7.31 16.08 -13.44
C ASP A 38 -8.81 16.42 -13.47
N GLY A 39 -9.13 17.56 -14.09
CA GLY A 39 -10.49 18.03 -14.33
C GLY A 39 -11.04 18.94 -13.23
N ALA A 40 -12.28 19.36 -13.40
CA ALA A 40 -12.99 20.25 -12.48
C ALA A 40 -14.42 19.75 -12.24
N LEU A 41 -14.92 20.05 -11.07
CA LEU A 41 -16.32 19.87 -10.69
C LEU A 41 -17.06 21.18 -10.91
N HIS A 42 -18.15 21.12 -11.64
CA HIS A 42 -18.98 22.27 -11.94
C HIS A 42 -20.35 22.11 -11.27
N SER A 43 -20.82 23.19 -10.71
CA SER A 43 -22.21 23.37 -10.32
C SER A 43 -22.72 24.69 -10.91
N GLU A 44 -23.99 25.00 -10.75
CA GLU A 44 -24.56 26.26 -11.26
C GLU A 44 -23.83 27.53 -10.78
N ARG A 45 -23.17 27.48 -9.63
CA ARG A 45 -22.55 28.66 -8.99
C ARG A 45 -21.08 28.52 -8.64
N VAL A 46 -20.54 27.30 -8.69
CA VAL A 46 -19.17 27.02 -8.25
C VAL A 46 -18.50 26.07 -9.22
N SER A 47 -17.31 26.46 -9.64
CA SER A 47 -16.37 25.55 -10.31
C SER A 47 -15.14 25.41 -9.41
N MET A 48 -14.74 24.15 -9.15
CA MET A 48 -13.55 23.88 -8.36
C MET A 48 -12.77 22.71 -8.96
N PRO A 49 -11.43 22.71 -8.89
CA PRO A 49 -10.63 21.59 -9.34
C PRO A 49 -10.96 20.33 -8.51
N ILE A 50 -10.81 19.17 -9.12
CA ILE A 50 -10.96 17.89 -8.42
C ILE A 50 -9.79 17.73 -7.45
N PRO A 51 -10.01 17.60 -6.13
CA PRO A 51 -8.92 17.44 -5.18
C PRO A 51 -8.33 16.02 -5.27
N SER A 52 -7.01 15.91 -5.48
CA SER A 52 -6.25 14.65 -5.34
C SER A 52 -5.74 14.46 -3.92
N VAL A 53 -5.24 15.53 -3.28
CA VAL A 53 -4.76 15.51 -1.89
C VAL A 53 -5.41 16.65 -1.13
N ILE A 54 -5.99 16.33 0.03
CA ILE A 54 -6.52 17.34 0.97
C ILE A 54 -5.87 17.18 2.33
N ARG A 55 -5.66 18.30 3.04
CA ARG A 55 -5.15 18.33 4.42
C ARG A 55 -6.23 18.83 5.37
N LEU A 56 -6.40 18.15 6.51
CA LEU A 56 -7.29 18.62 7.56
C LEU A 56 -6.72 19.89 8.21
N ARG A 57 -7.58 20.89 8.46
CA ARG A 57 -7.19 22.12 9.17
C ARG A 57 -6.96 21.91 10.65
N ARG A 58 -7.59 20.88 11.25
CA ARG A 58 -7.41 20.51 12.64
C ARG A 58 -6.76 19.15 12.76
N PHE A 59 -5.83 19.02 13.70
CA PHE A 59 -5.20 17.74 14.01
C PHE A 59 -6.23 16.75 14.55
N VAL A 60 -6.23 15.55 13.99
CA VAL A 60 -7.04 14.43 14.45
C VAL A 60 -6.11 13.37 15.03
N ARG A 61 -6.31 13.09 16.32
CA ARG A 61 -5.60 11.98 16.95
C ARG A 61 -6.17 10.66 16.41
N VAL A 62 -5.35 9.94 15.65
CA VAL A 62 -5.72 8.59 15.20
C VAL A 62 -5.36 7.62 16.30
N PRO A 63 -6.29 6.80 16.78
CA PRO A 63 -5.95 5.73 17.71
C PRO A 63 -4.91 4.83 17.07
N TYR A 64 -4.01 4.29 17.92
CA TYR A 64 -2.86 3.48 17.51
C TYR A 64 -3.25 2.49 16.40
N ARG A 65 -2.68 2.68 15.21
CA ARG A 65 -3.01 1.80 14.08
C ARG A 65 -2.38 0.45 14.32
N THR A 66 -3.23 -0.55 14.34
CA THR A 66 -2.81 -1.94 14.29
C THR A 66 -1.91 -2.17 13.08
N ARG A 67 -0.91 -3.05 13.23
CA ARG A 67 -0.02 -3.48 12.14
C ARG A 67 -0.84 -3.81 10.89
N VAL A 68 -0.29 -3.51 9.72
CA VAL A 68 -0.92 -3.90 8.44
C VAL A 68 -1.23 -5.39 8.48
N PRO A 69 -2.49 -5.82 8.27
CA PRO A 69 -2.82 -7.24 8.28
C PRO A 69 -2.01 -8.00 7.24
N LEU A 70 -1.44 -9.13 7.62
CA LEU A 70 -0.72 -10.01 6.70
C LEU A 70 -1.76 -10.74 5.83
N THR A 71 -1.99 -10.19 4.63
CA THR A 71 -2.86 -10.77 3.62
C THR A 71 -2.06 -11.06 2.35
N ARG A 72 -2.50 -12.02 1.54
CA ARG A 72 -1.87 -12.30 0.25
C ARG A 72 -1.69 -11.04 -0.61
N ARG A 73 -2.72 -10.19 -0.67
CA ARG A 73 -2.67 -8.93 -1.42
C ARG A 73 -1.60 -7.98 -0.86
N ALA A 74 -1.51 -7.87 0.46
CA ALA A 74 -0.53 -7.00 1.10
C ALA A 74 0.91 -7.50 0.90
N VAL A 75 1.13 -8.83 0.93
CA VAL A 75 2.43 -9.44 0.60
C VAL A 75 2.80 -9.16 -0.85
N PHE A 76 1.86 -9.30 -1.79
CA PHE A 76 2.12 -8.99 -3.20
C PHE A 76 2.49 -7.52 -3.42
N VAL A 77 1.78 -6.59 -2.78
CA VAL A 77 2.09 -5.16 -2.86
C VAL A 77 3.47 -4.87 -2.26
N ARG A 78 3.80 -5.43 -1.08
CA ARG A 78 5.13 -5.28 -0.46
C ARG A 78 6.25 -5.75 -1.37
N ASP A 79 6.05 -6.89 -2.04
CA ASP A 79 7.07 -7.56 -2.84
C ASP A 79 6.99 -7.16 -4.34
N GLY A 80 6.24 -6.08 -4.67
CA GLY A 80 6.12 -5.56 -6.03
C GLY A 80 5.51 -6.54 -7.03
N HIS A 81 4.66 -7.46 -6.57
CA HIS A 81 4.10 -8.54 -7.40
C HIS A 81 5.17 -9.44 -8.05
N ARG A 82 6.38 -9.47 -7.48
CA ARG A 82 7.52 -10.24 -7.98
C ARG A 82 7.86 -11.39 -7.04
N CYS A 83 8.26 -12.51 -7.64
CA CYS A 83 8.78 -13.66 -6.90
C CYS A 83 10.09 -13.30 -6.21
N GLN A 84 10.15 -13.49 -4.90
CA GLN A 84 11.34 -13.16 -4.12
C GLN A 84 12.51 -14.14 -4.30
N TYR A 85 12.30 -15.20 -5.09
CA TYR A 85 13.34 -16.17 -5.44
C TYR A 85 13.92 -15.96 -6.85
N CYS A 86 13.10 -15.64 -7.87
CA CYS A 86 13.55 -15.60 -9.27
C CYS A 86 13.09 -14.37 -10.06
N ASP A 87 12.40 -13.41 -9.43
CA ASP A 87 11.87 -12.19 -10.03
C ASP A 87 10.76 -12.37 -11.10
N ALA A 88 10.29 -13.56 -11.35
CA ALA A 88 9.11 -13.77 -12.19
C ALA A 88 7.85 -13.19 -11.52
N ALA A 89 6.75 -13.05 -12.27
CA ALA A 89 5.47 -12.64 -11.70
C ALA A 89 5.06 -13.57 -10.54
N ALA A 90 4.64 -12.97 -9.43
CA ALA A 90 4.19 -13.72 -8.26
C ALA A 90 2.75 -14.20 -8.44
N GLU A 91 2.50 -15.45 -8.10
CA GLU A 91 1.19 -16.09 -8.21
C GLU A 91 0.74 -16.72 -6.88
N SER A 92 1.64 -16.80 -5.90
CA SER A 92 1.41 -17.42 -4.60
C SER A 92 2.20 -16.70 -3.51
N ILE A 93 1.94 -17.04 -2.27
CA ILE A 93 2.80 -16.70 -1.12
C ILE A 93 3.44 -17.97 -0.59
N ASP A 94 4.64 -17.85 -0.07
CA ASP A 94 5.40 -18.94 0.54
C ASP A 94 5.91 -18.54 1.91
N HIS A 95 6.01 -19.54 2.82
CA HIS A 95 6.68 -19.37 4.10
C HIS A 95 8.16 -19.73 3.93
N VAL A 96 9.06 -18.78 4.16
CA VAL A 96 10.53 -18.97 4.06
C VAL A 96 10.96 -20.16 4.91
N VAL A 97 10.56 -20.18 6.17
CA VAL A 97 10.57 -21.35 7.04
C VAL A 97 9.19 -21.98 6.98
N PRO A 98 9.02 -23.19 6.46
CA PRO A 98 7.73 -23.85 6.37
C PRO A 98 7.01 -23.97 7.71
N THR A 99 5.69 -23.86 7.72
CA THR A 99 4.90 -24.03 8.95
C THR A 99 5.03 -25.42 9.55
N SER A 100 5.21 -26.45 8.70
CA SER A 100 5.53 -27.83 9.13
C SER A 100 6.86 -27.94 9.89
N ARG A 101 7.72 -26.94 9.73
CA ARG A 101 9.04 -26.85 10.40
C ARG A 101 9.10 -25.74 11.46
N GLY A 102 7.94 -25.31 11.97
CA GLY A 102 7.84 -24.30 13.03
C GLY A 102 7.88 -22.85 12.54
N GLY A 103 7.77 -22.61 11.23
CA GLY A 103 7.70 -21.25 10.69
C GLY A 103 6.39 -20.56 11.04
N GLU A 104 6.46 -19.33 11.51
CA GLU A 104 5.30 -18.52 11.87
C GLU A 104 4.67 -17.86 10.65
N HIS A 105 3.36 -17.59 10.71
CA HIS A 105 2.67 -16.75 9.74
C HIS A 105 2.89 -15.27 10.08
N ALA A 106 4.09 -14.77 9.82
CA ALA A 106 4.55 -13.43 10.15
C ALA A 106 5.14 -12.73 8.93
N TRP A 107 5.18 -11.40 8.96
CA TRP A 107 5.71 -10.59 7.86
C TRP A 107 7.16 -10.93 7.52
N GLU A 108 7.93 -11.32 8.53
CA GLU A 108 9.34 -11.67 8.44
C GLU A 108 9.56 -13.09 7.87
N ASN A 109 8.49 -13.88 7.70
CA ASN A 109 8.55 -15.25 7.22
C ASN A 109 7.73 -15.53 5.97
N VAL A 110 6.94 -14.57 5.45
CA VAL A 110 6.10 -14.77 4.28
C VAL A 110 6.57 -13.89 3.12
N VAL A 111 6.68 -14.48 1.93
CA VAL A 111 7.13 -13.82 0.70
C VAL A 111 6.21 -14.14 -0.47
N ALA A 112 6.17 -13.23 -1.46
CA ALA A 112 5.53 -13.49 -2.74
C ALA A 112 6.40 -14.42 -3.59
N CYS A 113 5.81 -15.39 -4.24
CA CYS A 113 6.54 -16.34 -5.09
C CYS A 113 5.74 -16.78 -6.33
N CYS A 114 6.43 -17.23 -7.38
CA CYS A 114 5.80 -17.90 -8.51
C CYS A 114 5.54 -19.38 -8.21
N ARG A 115 4.64 -20.00 -8.96
CA ARG A 115 4.32 -21.43 -8.79
C ARG A 115 5.54 -22.32 -8.90
N ARG A 116 6.42 -22.06 -9.88
CA ARG A 116 7.62 -22.86 -10.11
C ARG A 116 8.52 -22.91 -8.88
N CYS A 117 8.84 -21.75 -8.29
CA CYS A 117 9.69 -21.69 -7.11
C CYS A 117 8.99 -22.29 -5.89
N ASN A 118 7.68 -22.05 -5.72
CA ASN A 118 6.89 -22.61 -4.64
C ASN A 118 6.88 -24.16 -4.70
N SER A 119 6.60 -24.72 -5.88
CA SER A 119 6.62 -26.18 -6.09
C SER A 119 8.03 -26.78 -5.96
N ALA A 120 9.06 -26.05 -6.35
CA ALA A 120 10.44 -26.51 -6.17
C ALA A 120 10.88 -26.48 -4.70
N LYS A 121 10.43 -25.51 -3.92
CA LYS A 121 10.76 -25.38 -2.51
C LYS A 121 10.01 -26.38 -1.63
N GLN A 122 8.69 -26.51 -1.84
CA GLN A 122 7.83 -27.35 -0.99
C GLN A 122 7.98 -26.97 0.51
N ASP A 123 8.15 -27.98 1.37
CA ASP A 123 8.34 -27.87 2.83
C ASP A 123 9.83 -27.86 3.25
N ARG A 124 10.73 -27.58 2.30
CA ARG A 124 12.18 -27.52 2.55
C ARG A 124 12.64 -26.14 2.99
N LEU A 125 13.70 -26.12 3.78
CA LEU A 125 14.39 -24.88 4.13
C LEU A 125 15.21 -24.36 2.93
N LEU A 126 15.50 -23.06 2.87
CA LEU A 126 16.20 -22.48 1.72
C LEU A 126 17.55 -23.15 1.43
N HIS A 127 18.32 -23.44 2.46
CA HIS A 127 19.63 -24.11 2.31
C HIS A 127 19.52 -25.53 1.75
N GLU A 128 18.34 -26.16 1.81
CA GLU A 128 18.07 -27.49 1.25
C GLU A 128 17.64 -27.43 -0.23
N THR A 129 17.39 -26.23 -0.77
CA THR A 129 16.78 -26.08 -2.11
C THR A 129 17.66 -25.37 -3.14
N GLY A 130 18.73 -24.70 -2.70
CA GLY A 130 19.53 -23.82 -3.55
C GLY A 130 18.82 -22.51 -3.94
N LEU A 131 17.61 -22.25 -3.40
CA LEU A 131 16.91 -20.97 -3.58
C LEU A 131 17.49 -19.92 -2.61
N ALA A 132 17.60 -18.69 -3.08
CA ALA A 132 17.98 -17.55 -2.26
C ALA A 132 16.92 -16.46 -2.31
N LEU A 133 16.74 -15.75 -1.21
CA LEU A 133 15.87 -14.57 -1.18
C LEU A 133 16.60 -13.38 -1.81
N ARG A 134 15.90 -12.64 -2.64
CA ARG A 134 16.37 -11.36 -3.20
C ARG A 134 16.47 -10.28 -2.13
N HIS A 135 15.48 -10.26 -1.23
CA HIS A 135 15.42 -9.35 -0.09
C HIS A 135 14.94 -10.10 1.15
N LYS A 136 15.47 -9.72 2.31
CA LYS A 136 14.97 -10.23 3.59
C LYS A 136 13.54 -9.71 3.80
N PRO A 137 12.55 -10.58 4.05
CA PRO A 137 11.19 -10.13 4.32
C PRO A 137 11.14 -9.38 5.65
N VAL A 138 10.50 -8.22 5.63
CA VAL A 138 10.29 -7.36 6.79
C VAL A 138 8.83 -6.91 6.85
N ALA A 139 8.38 -6.52 8.03
CA ALA A 139 7.06 -5.90 8.17
C ALA A 139 7.02 -4.57 7.38
N PRO A 140 5.96 -4.33 6.60
CA PRO A 140 5.87 -3.12 5.81
C PRO A 140 5.59 -1.90 6.69
N LYS A 141 5.94 -0.71 6.17
CA LYS A 141 5.57 0.55 6.81
C LYS A 141 4.04 0.70 6.92
N GLN A 142 3.59 1.49 7.88
CA GLN A 142 2.15 1.62 8.17
C GLN A 142 1.34 2.17 6.99
N THR A 143 1.94 2.94 6.08
CA THR A 143 1.29 3.51 4.90
C THR A 143 0.92 2.49 3.82
N LEU A 144 1.49 1.28 3.86
CA LEU A 144 1.19 0.22 2.87
C LEU A 144 -0.31 -0.08 2.76
N TRP A 145 -1.08 0.04 3.85
CA TRP A 145 -2.51 -0.22 3.80
C TRP A 145 -3.26 0.68 2.80
N ILE A 146 -2.77 1.93 2.59
CA ILE A 146 -3.33 2.85 1.60
C ILE A 146 -3.15 2.26 0.20
N VAL A 147 -1.92 1.85 -0.13
CA VAL A 147 -1.60 1.24 -1.43
C VAL A 147 -2.42 -0.04 -1.66
N VAL A 148 -2.50 -0.89 -0.63
CA VAL A 148 -3.33 -2.11 -0.68
C VAL A 148 -4.80 -1.79 -0.91
N ALA A 149 -5.34 -0.74 -0.28
CA ALA A 149 -6.76 -0.37 -0.38
C ALA A 149 -7.11 0.24 -1.74
N VAL A 150 -6.22 1.06 -2.32
CA VAL A 150 -6.51 1.78 -3.58
C VAL A 150 -6.08 0.99 -4.83
N GLY A 151 -5.04 0.18 -4.73
CA GLY A 151 -4.45 -0.60 -5.82
C GLY A 151 -3.53 0.24 -6.71
N ARG A 152 -3.99 1.36 -7.24
CA ARG A 152 -3.19 2.31 -8.02
C ARG A 152 -3.07 3.61 -7.22
N VAL A 153 -1.85 4.08 -7.05
CA VAL A 153 -1.53 5.33 -6.34
C VAL A 153 -1.43 6.46 -7.35
N ASP A 154 -2.05 7.59 -7.04
CA ASP A 154 -1.87 8.82 -7.79
C ASP A 154 -0.43 9.34 -7.56
N PRO A 155 0.31 9.75 -8.59
CA PRO A 155 1.68 10.26 -8.43
C PRO A 155 1.80 11.41 -7.41
N ALA A 156 0.78 12.26 -7.28
CA ALA A 156 0.76 13.34 -6.28
C ALA A 156 0.77 12.83 -4.83
N TRP A 157 0.46 11.56 -4.59
CA TRP A 157 0.44 10.98 -3.24
C TRP A 157 1.79 10.41 -2.81
N GLU A 158 2.69 10.08 -3.76
CA GLU A 158 3.94 9.37 -3.50
C GLU A 158 4.80 10.07 -2.44
N GLN A 159 4.89 11.40 -2.48
CA GLN A 159 5.64 12.18 -1.51
C GLN A 159 5.12 12.09 -0.06
N TYR A 160 3.89 11.64 0.14
CA TYR A 160 3.27 11.47 1.47
C TYR A 160 3.24 10.00 1.91
N LEU A 161 3.40 9.10 0.97
CA LEU A 161 3.35 7.67 1.22
C LEU A 161 4.79 7.15 1.18
N ASP A 162 5.51 7.16 2.26
CA ASP A 162 6.85 6.59 2.32
C ASP A 162 6.91 5.21 1.62
N LEU A 163 7.13 5.26 0.31
CA LEU A 163 7.07 4.11 -0.59
C LEU A 163 8.45 3.50 -0.86
N ASP A 164 9.50 3.99 -0.17
CA ASP A 164 10.87 3.49 -0.30
C ASP A 164 10.93 1.98 -0.02
N GLY A 165 11.38 1.23 -1.02
CA GLY A 165 11.45 -0.23 -0.99
C GLY A 165 10.17 -0.96 -1.43
N LEU A 166 9.10 -0.25 -1.80
CA LEU A 166 7.95 -0.83 -2.47
C LEU A 166 8.16 -0.74 -3.99
N ALA A 167 8.31 -1.87 -4.67
CA ALA A 167 8.26 -1.92 -6.13
C ALA A 167 6.81 -1.69 -6.57
N ILE A 168 6.38 -0.43 -6.57
CA ILE A 168 5.08 -0.05 -7.14
C ILE A 168 5.25 -0.14 -8.66
N ALA A 169 4.44 -0.97 -9.32
CA ALA A 169 4.35 -1.00 -10.76
C ALA A 169 3.91 0.40 -11.21
N SER A 170 4.86 1.18 -11.70
CA SER A 170 4.59 2.36 -12.49
C SER A 170 3.79 1.91 -13.71
N ALA A 171 2.74 2.63 -14.02
CA ALA A 171 1.84 2.35 -15.13
C ALA A 171 2.55 2.45 -16.47
#